data_6b4f8f34b064f72dab772947ac041211
#
_entry.id   6b4f8f34b064f72dab772947ac041211
#
_cell.length_a   1.000
_cell.length_b   1.000
_cell.length_c   1.000
_cell.angle_alpha   90.00
_cell.angle_beta   90.00
_cell.angle_gamma   90.00
#
_symmetry.space_group_name_H-M   'P 1'
#
loop_
_entity.id
_entity.type
_entity.pdbx_description
1 polymer ?
#
loop_
_entity_poly.entity_id
_entity_poly.type
_entity_poly.pdbx_seq_one_letter_code
_entity_poly.pdbx_strand_id
1 'polypeptide(L)'
;MLPVSPYNTLHTAELVSFAKAMLRADNAGIAKQLLDPVLHGLCQLTELELHPAIFRDTEATDTANGKAVSPITAAQCAEDPERSRVFMQGLYQAITDKVSRNNTAENGRPVQLLYAGTGPFGWLLLPLLPLFSPAQLQVTLLDIHPQSMHRLTMLLQHFNVADRVAMQVVADATQWQPLPEQRFDLILSETMKHMLQQEPQVAIFSHLQQFLAPDGDLIPQQIVLSAALRWAQQHHRLGELFRLSHHSAARLAAGDTQLLQAQFTLPDFEAGPVDLALDTEIVIYN
;
A
#
# COMPACT_ATOMS: atom_id res chain seq x y z
N MET A 1 4.49 -3.74 34.96
CA MET A 1 3.28 -3.09 34.41
C MET A 1 3.30 -1.66 34.92
N LEU A 2 3.78 -0.72 34.13
CA LEU A 2 3.64 0.72 34.43
C LEU A 2 2.22 1.13 34.05
N PRO A 3 1.52 1.95 34.84
CA PRO A 3 0.18 2.41 34.49
C PRO A 3 0.27 3.29 33.26
N VAL A 4 -0.43 2.91 32.19
CA VAL A 4 -0.63 3.76 31.02
C VAL A 4 -1.40 4.99 31.48
N SER A 5 -0.79 6.16 31.39
CA SER A 5 -1.45 7.44 31.67
C SER A 5 -2.60 7.62 30.68
N PRO A 6 -3.82 8.00 31.12
CA PRO A 6 -4.97 8.15 30.25
C PRO A 6 -4.93 9.38 29.32
N TYR A 7 -3.78 10.07 29.21
CA TYR A 7 -3.60 11.32 28.46
C TYR A 7 -2.36 11.35 27.58
N ASN A 8 -1.80 10.22 27.18
CA ASN A 8 -0.65 10.24 26.29
C ASN A 8 -1.14 10.29 24.83
N THR A 9 -1.41 11.50 24.36
CA THR A 9 -1.70 11.76 22.94
C THR A 9 -0.42 11.45 22.16
N LEU A 10 -0.51 10.59 21.11
CA LEU A 10 0.61 10.27 20.23
C LEU A 10 1.15 11.56 19.57
N HIS A 11 2.43 11.89 19.80
CA HIS A 11 3.07 13.09 19.28
C HIS A 11 3.98 12.81 18.09
N THR A 12 4.33 13.84 17.33
CA THR A 12 5.23 13.74 16.16
C THR A 12 6.56 13.06 16.48
N ALA A 13 7.15 13.32 17.65
CA ALA A 13 8.43 12.70 18.07
C ALA A 13 8.31 11.17 18.25
N GLU A 14 7.15 10.70 18.75
CA GLU A 14 6.88 9.27 18.92
C GLU A 14 6.64 8.61 17.57
N LEU A 15 5.91 9.29 16.65
CA LEU A 15 5.71 8.82 15.28
C LEU A 15 7.05 8.70 14.53
N VAL A 16 7.97 9.67 14.69
CA VAL A 16 9.33 9.62 14.12
C VAL A 16 10.13 8.45 14.72
N SER A 17 10.04 8.25 16.03
CA SER A 17 10.72 7.15 16.72
C SER A 17 10.19 5.80 16.24
N PHE A 18 8.88 5.66 16.11
CA PHE A 18 8.24 4.49 15.55
C PHE A 18 8.71 4.23 14.11
N ALA A 19 8.66 5.23 13.24
CA ALA A 19 9.10 5.07 11.85
C ALA A 19 10.55 4.57 11.77
N LYS A 20 11.47 5.21 12.51
CA LYS A 20 12.88 4.79 12.54
C LYS A 20 13.09 3.38 13.10
N ALA A 21 12.31 2.98 14.09
CA ALA A 21 12.36 1.63 14.65
C ALA A 21 11.80 0.60 13.66
N MET A 22 10.68 0.91 12.98
CA MET A 22 10.06 0.07 11.97
C MET A 22 10.98 -0.17 10.77
N LEU A 23 11.73 0.88 10.34
CA LEU A 23 12.73 0.77 9.27
C LEU A 23 13.91 -0.17 9.62
N ARG A 24 14.13 -0.47 10.91
CA ARG A 24 15.19 -1.38 11.41
C ARG A 24 14.65 -2.72 11.89
N ALA A 25 13.35 -2.90 11.89
CA ALA A 25 12.74 -4.14 12.37
C ALA A 25 13.05 -5.30 11.39
N ASP A 26 13.57 -6.40 11.92
CA ASP A 26 14.00 -7.56 11.11
C ASP A 26 12.89 -8.59 10.89
N ASN A 27 11.81 -8.52 11.68
CA ASN A 27 10.72 -9.49 11.63
C ASN A 27 9.39 -8.93 12.14
N ALA A 28 8.31 -9.67 11.86
CA ALA A 28 6.95 -9.32 12.24
C ALA A 28 6.74 -9.22 13.77
N GLY A 29 7.48 -9.97 14.58
CA GLY A 29 7.35 -9.94 16.04
C GLY A 29 7.80 -8.61 16.63
N ILE A 30 8.93 -8.08 16.15
CA ILE A 30 9.44 -6.75 16.53
C ILE A 30 8.47 -5.67 16.00
N ALA A 31 8.06 -5.79 14.72
CA ALA A 31 7.14 -4.84 14.11
C ALA A 31 5.82 -4.74 14.87
N LYS A 32 5.26 -5.87 15.34
CA LYS A 32 4.01 -5.89 16.12
C LYS A 32 4.13 -5.09 17.43
N GLN A 33 5.22 -5.27 18.16
CA GLN A 33 5.45 -4.55 19.43
C GLN A 33 5.53 -3.03 19.22
N LEU A 34 6.06 -2.60 18.07
CA LEU A 34 6.16 -1.19 17.70
C LEU A 34 4.82 -0.63 17.25
N LEU A 35 4.06 -1.42 16.51
CA LEU A 35 2.82 -1.05 15.84
C LEU A 35 1.66 -0.79 16.83
N ASP A 36 1.44 -1.72 17.78
CA ASP A 36 0.26 -1.71 18.64
C ASP A 36 0.03 -0.37 19.39
N PRO A 37 1.05 0.27 20.00
CA PRO A 37 0.87 1.57 20.67
C PRO A 37 0.53 2.71 19.72
N VAL A 38 1.14 2.72 18.53
CA VAL A 38 0.92 3.79 17.54
C VAL A 38 -0.46 3.67 16.93
N LEU A 39 -0.89 2.45 16.57
CA LEU A 39 -2.22 2.21 16.04
C LEU A 39 -3.31 2.63 17.05
N HIS A 40 -3.12 2.29 18.32
CA HIS A 40 -4.02 2.73 19.39
C HIS A 40 -4.11 4.27 19.46
N GLY A 41 -2.98 4.98 19.40
CA GLY A 41 -2.93 6.44 19.38
C GLY A 41 -3.63 7.05 18.16
N LEU A 42 -3.46 6.46 16.96
CA LEU A 42 -4.16 6.91 15.76
C LEU A 42 -5.67 6.72 15.87
N CYS A 43 -6.11 5.58 16.42
CA CYS A 43 -7.53 5.33 16.69
C CYS A 43 -8.12 6.36 17.63
N GLN A 44 -7.42 6.73 18.72
CA GLN A 44 -7.85 7.77 19.64
C GLN A 44 -7.95 9.15 18.97
N LEU A 45 -6.92 9.53 18.18
CA LEU A 45 -6.89 10.82 17.49
C LEU A 45 -7.98 10.99 16.43
N THR A 46 -8.43 9.88 15.84
CA THR A 46 -9.42 9.88 14.75
C THR A 46 -10.81 9.44 15.19
N GLU A 47 -10.98 9.13 16.48
CA GLU A 47 -12.22 8.60 17.04
C GLU A 47 -12.72 7.36 16.26
N LEU A 48 -11.79 6.52 15.82
CA LEU A 48 -12.08 5.34 15.04
C LEU A 48 -11.90 4.09 15.91
N GLU A 49 -12.98 3.31 16.04
CA GLU A 49 -12.94 2.04 16.75
C GLU A 49 -12.71 0.90 15.74
N LEU A 50 -11.65 0.10 15.97
CA LEU A 50 -11.41 -1.12 15.20
C LEU A 50 -12.26 -2.25 15.80
N HIS A 51 -13.01 -2.92 14.94
CA HIS A 51 -13.87 -4.03 15.35
C HIS A 51 -13.14 -5.37 15.22
N PRO A 52 -13.39 -6.36 16.11
CA PRO A 52 -12.81 -7.68 15.97
C PRO A 52 -13.27 -8.37 14.67
N ALA A 53 -12.50 -9.35 14.20
CA ALA A 53 -12.51 -10.00 12.89
C ALA A 53 -13.83 -10.62 12.36
N ILE A 54 -14.98 -10.47 13.04
CA ILE A 54 -16.29 -10.98 12.62
C ILE A 54 -17.10 -9.90 11.84
N PHE A 55 -16.45 -8.80 11.50
CA PHE A 55 -17.11 -7.68 10.85
C PHE A 55 -17.45 -7.99 9.38
N ARG A 56 -18.72 -7.84 9.02
CA ARG A 56 -19.11 -7.73 7.62
C ARG A 56 -18.91 -6.28 7.21
N ASP A 57 -18.07 -6.05 6.22
CA ASP A 57 -17.84 -4.72 5.68
C ASP A 57 -19.05 -4.22 4.88
N THR A 58 -20.05 -3.73 5.62
CA THR A 58 -21.32 -3.22 5.06
C THR A 58 -21.19 -1.80 4.53
N GLU A 59 -20.12 -1.09 4.87
CA GLU A 59 -19.86 0.29 4.43
C GLU A 59 -18.87 0.36 3.26
N ALA A 60 -18.44 -0.77 2.75
CA ALA A 60 -17.63 -0.82 1.55
C ALA A 60 -18.40 -0.30 0.33
N THR A 61 -17.69 0.35 -0.59
CA THR A 61 -18.27 0.93 -1.81
C THR A 61 -18.01 -0.01 -2.98
N ASP A 62 -19.07 -0.46 -3.65
CA ASP A 62 -18.95 -1.19 -4.92
C ASP A 62 -18.61 -0.20 -6.03
N THR A 63 -17.56 -0.52 -6.80
CA THR A 63 -17.14 0.21 -7.99
C THR A 63 -17.27 -0.67 -9.23
N ALA A 64 -17.16 -0.09 -10.42
CA ALA A 64 -17.17 -0.86 -11.67
C ALA A 64 -15.99 -1.85 -11.77
N ASN A 65 -14.91 -1.62 -11.03
CA ASN A 65 -13.65 -2.37 -11.10
C ASN A 65 -13.34 -3.19 -9.85
N GLY A 66 -14.27 -3.30 -8.93
CA GLY A 66 -14.10 -4.04 -7.69
C GLY A 66 -14.67 -3.30 -6.48
N LYS A 67 -14.34 -3.78 -5.29
CA LYS A 67 -14.88 -3.28 -4.04
C LYS A 67 -13.84 -2.45 -3.29
N ALA A 68 -14.15 -1.19 -3.02
CA ALA A 68 -13.37 -0.36 -2.10
C ALA A 68 -13.85 -0.63 -0.67
N VAL A 69 -12.97 -1.15 0.17
CA VAL A 69 -13.27 -1.47 1.58
C VAL A 69 -13.60 -0.21 2.38
N SER A 70 -14.41 -0.36 3.43
CA SER A 70 -14.78 0.76 4.31
C SER A 70 -13.56 1.36 5.01
N PRO A 71 -13.69 2.61 5.54
CA PRO A 71 -12.63 3.22 6.34
C PRO A 71 -12.18 2.37 7.54
N ILE A 72 -13.10 1.64 8.18
CA ILE A 72 -12.78 0.75 9.30
C ILE A 72 -11.94 -0.43 8.83
N THR A 73 -12.36 -1.11 7.76
CA THR A 73 -11.61 -2.24 7.19
C THR A 73 -10.23 -1.79 6.69
N ALA A 74 -10.15 -0.62 6.04
CA ALA A 74 -8.87 -0.05 5.62
C ALA A 74 -7.94 0.26 6.81
N ALA A 75 -8.49 0.74 7.94
CA ALA A 75 -7.72 0.94 9.16
C ALA A 75 -7.22 -0.38 9.77
N GLN A 76 -8.03 -1.43 9.73
CA GLN A 76 -7.65 -2.77 10.23
C GLN A 76 -6.48 -3.39 9.44
N CYS A 77 -6.28 -3.00 8.18
CA CYS A 77 -5.09 -3.43 7.44
C CYS A 77 -3.77 -2.99 8.12
N ALA A 78 -3.79 -1.95 8.95
CA ALA A 78 -2.62 -1.55 9.74
C ALA A 78 -2.25 -2.56 10.84
N GLU A 79 -3.14 -3.47 11.22
CA GLU A 79 -2.89 -4.51 12.23
C GLU A 79 -1.94 -5.62 11.74
N ASP A 80 -1.66 -5.70 10.42
CA ASP A 80 -0.68 -6.64 9.87
C ASP A 80 0.75 -6.09 10.03
N PRO A 81 1.56 -6.66 10.95
CA PRO A 81 2.89 -6.13 11.25
C PRO A 81 3.90 -6.41 10.12
N GLU A 82 3.81 -7.54 9.43
CA GLU A 82 4.75 -7.87 8.36
C GLU A 82 4.49 -7.02 7.12
N ARG A 83 3.24 -6.89 6.73
CA ARG A 83 2.85 -5.98 5.65
C ARG A 83 3.29 -4.54 5.94
N SER A 84 3.00 -4.03 7.14
CA SER A 84 3.38 -2.68 7.57
C SER A 84 4.89 -2.48 7.50
N ARG A 85 5.67 -3.45 8.00
CA ARG A 85 7.13 -3.42 8.02
C ARG A 85 7.72 -3.37 6.61
N VAL A 86 7.37 -4.34 5.76
CA VAL A 86 7.98 -4.46 4.43
C VAL A 86 7.59 -3.30 3.51
N PHE A 87 6.33 -2.82 3.60
CA PHE A 87 5.90 -1.67 2.82
C PHE A 87 6.59 -0.37 3.27
N MET A 88 6.68 -0.09 4.57
CA MET A 88 7.37 1.10 5.05
C MET A 88 8.86 1.09 4.69
N GLN A 89 9.54 -0.05 4.80
CA GLN A 89 10.95 -0.20 4.43
C GLN A 89 11.16 0.02 2.93
N GLY A 90 10.39 -0.66 2.07
CA GLY A 90 10.52 -0.52 0.62
C GLY A 90 10.12 0.87 0.13
N LEU A 91 9.04 1.46 0.68
CA LEU A 91 8.63 2.82 0.32
C LEU A 91 9.66 3.87 0.76
N TYR A 92 10.22 3.75 1.96
CA TYR A 92 11.29 4.64 2.42
C TYR A 92 12.51 4.57 1.49
N GLN A 93 12.92 3.37 1.09
CA GLN A 93 14.02 3.17 0.16
C GLN A 93 13.71 3.83 -1.19
N ALA A 94 12.52 3.57 -1.76
CA ALA A 94 12.09 4.16 -3.02
C ALA A 94 12.13 5.71 -3.00
N ILE A 95 11.58 6.32 -1.94
CA ILE A 95 11.60 7.78 -1.78
C ILE A 95 13.05 8.27 -1.68
N THR A 96 13.88 7.62 -0.87
CA THR A 96 15.29 8.01 -0.64
C THR A 96 16.11 7.97 -1.93
N ASP A 97 15.92 6.93 -2.75
CA ASP A 97 16.60 6.78 -4.05
C ASP A 97 16.16 7.87 -5.04
N LYS A 98 14.85 8.17 -5.11
CA LYS A 98 14.35 9.27 -5.97
C LYS A 98 14.83 10.63 -5.47
N VAL A 99 14.83 10.89 -4.16
CA VAL A 99 15.38 12.13 -3.57
C VAL A 99 16.86 12.28 -3.94
N SER A 100 17.64 11.21 -3.83
CA SER A 100 19.07 11.23 -4.14
C SER A 100 19.30 11.56 -5.63
N ARG A 101 18.52 10.97 -6.55
CA ARG A 101 18.60 11.25 -7.99
C ARG A 101 18.19 12.68 -8.31
N ASN A 102 17.09 13.17 -7.72
CA ASN A 102 16.61 14.52 -7.97
C ASN A 102 17.58 15.59 -7.45
N ASN A 103 18.26 15.34 -6.32
CA ASN A 103 19.26 16.27 -5.76
C ASN A 103 20.52 16.39 -6.62
N THR A 104 20.85 15.41 -7.47
CA THR A 104 21.98 15.45 -8.39
C THR A 104 21.65 16.13 -9.71
N ALA A 105 20.38 16.40 -10.00
CA ALA A 105 19.93 17.12 -11.18
C ALA A 105 20.16 18.64 -11.01
N GLU A 106 20.47 19.35 -12.10
CA GLU A 106 20.73 20.81 -12.09
C GLU A 106 19.59 21.66 -11.52
N ASN A 107 18.36 21.14 -11.53
CA ASN A 107 17.15 21.76 -10.97
C ASN A 107 16.47 20.80 -9.99
N GLY A 108 17.09 20.58 -8.84
CA GLY A 108 16.54 19.69 -7.82
C GLY A 108 15.07 20.01 -7.49
N ARG A 109 14.19 19.04 -7.64
CA ARG A 109 12.76 19.15 -7.32
C ARG A 109 12.34 18.09 -6.32
N PRO A 110 11.28 18.33 -5.53
CA PRO A 110 10.76 17.30 -4.65
C PRO A 110 10.27 16.08 -5.44
N VAL A 111 10.43 14.90 -4.87
CA VAL A 111 9.81 13.66 -5.36
C VAL A 111 8.30 13.84 -5.32
N GLN A 112 7.64 13.60 -6.45
CA GLN A 112 6.18 13.61 -6.56
C GLN A 112 5.64 12.21 -6.32
N LEU A 113 4.91 12.01 -5.23
CA LEU A 113 4.32 10.73 -4.88
C LEU A 113 2.80 10.81 -4.91
N LEU A 114 2.15 9.88 -5.62
CA LEU A 114 0.71 9.65 -5.53
C LEU A 114 0.46 8.46 -4.61
N TYR A 115 -0.38 8.62 -3.59
CA TYR A 115 -0.87 7.51 -2.78
C TYR A 115 -2.37 7.32 -3.03
N ALA A 116 -2.73 6.26 -3.74
CA ALA A 116 -4.10 5.90 -4.05
C ALA A 116 -4.61 4.79 -3.11
N GLY A 117 -5.79 5.02 -2.49
CA GLY A 117 -6.33 4.16 -1.45
C GLY A 117 -5.64 4.37 -0.11
N THR A 118 -5.65 5.62 0.38
CA THR A 118 -4.91 5.98 1.61
C THR A 118 -5.48 5.33 2.86
N GLY A 119 -6.78 5.03 2.87
CA GLY A 119 -7.50 4.75 4.11
C GLY A 119 -7.47 5.95 5.08
N PRO A 120 -8.04 5.77 6.29
CA PRO A 120 -8.18 6.88 7.23
C PRO A 120 -6.88 7.30 7.90
N PHE A 121 -5.83 6.47 7.83
CA PHE A 121 -4.56 6.74 8.49
C PHE A 121 -3.43 7.10 7.52
N GLY A 122 -3.58 6.88 6.21
CA GLY A 122 -2.46 6.96 5.28
C GLY A 122 -1.29 6.07 5.72
N TRP A 123 -1.60 4.90 6.29
CA TRP A 123 -0.75 4.11 7.17
C TRP A 123 0.64 3.80 6.64
N LEU A 124 0.74 3.47 5.35
CA LEU A 124 2.03 3.09 4.76
C LEU A 124 2.98 4.29 4.57
N LEU A 125 2.44 5.52 4.55
CA LEU A 125 3.20 6.73 4.26
C LEU A 125 3.26 7.72 5.43
N LEU A 126 2.17 7.90 6.19
CA LEU A 126 2.08 8.90 7.27
C LEU A 126 3.26 8.84 8.24
N PRO A 127 3.71 7.66 8.73
CA PRO A 127 4.84 7.58 9.64
C PRO A 127 6.17 8.02 9.01
N LEU A 128 6.30 7.95 7.69
CA LEU A 128 7.50 8.31 6.95
C LEU A 128 7.57 9.81 6.61
N LEU A 129 6.43 10.51 6.53
CA LEU A 129 6.37 11.92 6.14
C LEU A 129 7.30 12.82 6.98
N PRO A 130 7.39 12.68 8.32
CA PRO A 130 8.28 13.52 9.12
C PRO A 130 9.78 13.31 8.84
N LEU A 131 10.15 12.22 8.16
CA LEU A 131 11.55 11.91 7.82
C LEU A 131 12.05 12.68 6.59
N PHE A 132 11.15 13.33 5.84
CA PHE A 132 11.45 14.10 4.65
C PHE A 132 11.00 15.55 4.82
N SER A 133 11.74 16.48 4.24
CA SER A 133 11.33 17.88 4.14
C SER A 133 10.35 18.10 2.99
N PRO A 134 9.56 19.19 2.99
CA PRO A 134 8.68 19.53 1.84
C PRO A 134 9.46 19.76 0.53
N ALA A 135 10.74 20.11 0.61
CA ALA A 135 11.62 20.25 -0.56
C ALA A 135 12.10 18.90 -1.10
N GLN A 136 12.00 17.82 -0.31
CA GLN A 136 12.38 16.47 -0.73
C GLN A 136 11.19 15.64 -1.24
N LEU A 137 10.01 15.82 -0.65
CA LEU A 137 8.83 15.00 -0.94
C LEU A 137 7.56 15.87 -0.96
N GLN A 138 6.79 15.73 -2.02
CA GLN A 138 5.44 16.27 -2.16
C GLN A 138 4.47 15.14 -2.55
N VAL A 139 3.34 15.09 -1.86
CA VAL A 139 2.42 13.95 -1.95
C VAL A 139 1.03 14.41 -2.42
N THR A 140 0.47 13.67 -3.36
CA THR A 140 -0.97 13.70 -3.67
C THR A 140 -1.63 12.49 -3.01
N LEU A 141 -2.64 12.75 -2.17
CA LEU A 141 -3.41 11.73 -1.46
C LEU A 141 -4.76 11.54 -2.14
N LEU A 142 -5.11 10.31 -2.46
CA LEU A 142 -6.33 9.95 -3.18
C LEU A 142 -7.04 8.81 -2.46
N ASP A 143 -8.30 9.03 -2.09
CA ASP A 143 -9.17 8.01 -1.52
C ASP A 143 -10.60 8.20 -2.00
N ILE A 144 -11.36 7.12 -2.12
CA ILE A 144 -12.75 7.19 -2.55
C ILE A 144 -13.69 7.63 -1.41
N HIS A 145 -13.29 7.40 -0.15
CA HIS A 145 -14.10 7.70 1.02
C HIS A 145 -13.78 9.07 1.61
N PRO A 146 -14.74 10.02 1.60
CA PRO A 146 -14.55 11.34 2.24
C PRO A 146 -14.17 11.23 3.72
N GLN A 147 -14.70 10.24 4.43
CA GLN A 147 -14.42 10.00 5.84
C GLN A 147 -12.97 9.60 6.09
N SER A 148 -12.36 8.78 5.20
CA SER A 148 -10.94 8.45 5.23
C SER A 148 -10.10 9.71 5.06
N MET A 149 -10.39 10.51 4.04
CA MET A 149 -9.64 11.73 3.75
C MET A 149 -9.77 12.75 4.89
N HIS A 150 -10.95 12.89 5.49
CA HIS A 150 -11.16 13.77 6.64
C HIS A 150 -10.28 13.38 7.84
N ARG A 151 -10.27 12.10 8.22
CA ARG A 151 -9.44 11.60 9.32
C ARG A 151 -7.95 11.76 9.03
N LEU A 152 -7.53 11.43 7.81
CA LEU A 152 -6.15 11.62 7.40
C LEU A 152 -5.74 13.10 7.48
N THR A 153 -6.61 14.04 7.09
CA THR A 153 -6.35 15.48 7.22
C THR A 153 -6.11 15.88 8.67
N MET A 154 -6.89 15.37 9.62
CA MET A 154 -6.69 15.61 11.04
C MET A 154 -5.31 15.14 11.51
N LEU A 155 -4.90 13.92 11.09
CA LEU A 155 -3.60 13.37 11.45
C LEU A 155 -2.43 14.16 10.83
N LEU A 156 -2.54 14.59 9.57
CA LEU A 156 -1.53 15.43 8.91
C LEU A 156 -1.30 16.75 9.63
N GLN A 157 -2.38 17.39 10.11
CA GLN A 157 -2.31 18.61 10.90
C GLN A 157 -1.72 18.34 12.29
N HIS A 158 -2.18 17.28 12.98
CA HIS A 158 -1.71 16.92 14.31
C HIS A 158 -0.20 16.65 14.34
N PHE A 159 0.32 15.95 13.35
CA PHE A 159 1.75 15.64 13.25
C PHE A 159 2.58 16.73 12.55
N ASN A 160 1.99 17.87 12.17
CA ASN A 160 2.66 18.97 11.49
C ASN A 160 3.40 18.53 10.20
N VAL A 161 2.74 17.70 9.38
CA VAL A 161 3.27 17.20 8.10
C VAL A 161 2.41 17.58 6.89
N ALA A 162 1.43 18.46 7.08
CA ALA A 162 0.51 18.89 6.02
C ALA A 162 1.22 19.65 4.88
N ASP A 163 2.36 20.27 5.14
CA ASP A 163 3.18 20.99 4.17
C ASP A 163 3.89 20.06 3.15
N ARG A 164 3.91 18.73 3.38
CA ARG A 164 4.36 17.72 2.41
C ARG A 164 3.24 17.27 1.48
N VAL A 165 2.01 17.73 1.72
CA VAL A 165 0.84 17.33 0.94
C VAL A 165 0.46 18.42 -0.06
N ALA A 166 0.73 18.17 -1.33
CA ALA A 166 0.41 19.07 -2.42
C ALA A 166 -1.11 19.07 -2.74
N MET A 167 -1.76 17.91 -2.60
CA MET A 167 -3.18 17.75 -2.94
C MET A 167 -3.82 16.61 -2.15
N GLN A 168 -5.09 16.80 -1.77
CA GLN A 168 -5.96 15.77 -1.23
C GLN A 168 -7.19 15.65 -2.13
N VAL A 169 -7.52 14.44 -2.56
CA VAL A 169 -8.56 14.17 -3.55
C VAL A 169 -9.49 13.08 -3.04
N VAL A 170 -10.79 13.32 -3.13
CA VAL A 170 -11.82 12.30 -2.93
C VAL A 170 -12.37 11.89 -4.27
N ALA A 171 -11.91 10.75 -4.79
CA ALA A 171 -12.32 10.22 -6.09
C ALA A 171 -11.98 8.72 -6.24
N ASP A 172 -12.59 8.08 -7.24
CA ASP A 172 -12.25 6.72 -7.66
C ASP A 172 -10.89 6.73 -8.40
N ALA A 173 -9.90 6.04 -7.83
CA ALA A 173 -8.55 5.95 -8.39
C ALA A 173 -8.49 5.27 -9.77
N THR A 174 -9.51 4.50 -10.15
CA THR A 174 -9.60 3.86 -11.47
C THR A 174 -10.03 4.82 -12.57
N GLN A 175 -10.44 6.05 -12.22
CA GLN A 175 -10.97 7.05 -13.16
C GLN A 175 -10.34 8.44 -12.98
N TRP A 176 -9.74 8.71 -11.81
CA TRP A 176 -9.17 10.02 -11.51
C TRP A 176 -8.02 10.37 -12.45
N GLN A 177 -7.94 11.63 -12.82
CA GLN A 177 -6.88 12.19 -13.65
C GLN A 177 -6.22 13.38 -12.94
N PRO A 178 -4.88 13.43 -12.92
CA PRO A 178 -4.15 14.60 -12.44
C PRO A 178 -4.25 15.77 -13.42
N LEU A 179 -3.68 16.91 -13.06
CA LEU A 179 -3.50 18.01 -14.00
C LEU A 179 -2.67 17.55 -15.23
N PRO A 180 -2.89 18.11 -16.42
CA PRO A 180 -2.32 17.58 -17.69
C PRO A 180 -0.81 17.35 -17.67
N GLU A 181 -0.04 18.25 -17.05
CA GLU A 181 1.42 18.17 -16.97
C GLU A 181 1.95 17.48 -15.71
N GLN A 182 1.06 17.07 -14.80
CA GLN A 182 1.48 16.43 -13.56
C GLN A 182 1.92 14.99 -13.83
N ARG A 183 3.09 14.63 -13.32
CA ARG A 183 3.65 13.29 -13.37
C ARG A 183 4.17 12.91 -11.99
N PHE A 184 4.18 11.61 -11.70
CA PHE A 184 4.59 11.07 -10.40
C PHE A 184 5.86 10.25 -10.54
N ASP A 185 6.80 10.48 -9.65
CA ASP A 185 8.00 9.65 -9.53
C ASP A 185 7.69 8.30 -8.88
N LEU A 186 6.68 8.29 -8.00
CA LEU A 186 6.19 7.10 -7.32
C LEU A 186 4.65 7.10 -7.30
N ILE A 187 4.04 5.96 -7.59
CA ILE A 187 2.61 5.73 -7.37
C ILE A 187 2.47 4.55 -6.42
N LEU A 188 2.05 4.85 -5.20
CA LEU A 188 1.74 3.87 -4.15
C LEU A 188 0.27 3.52 -4.18
N SER A 189 -0.06 2.23 -4.23
CA SER A 189 -1.40 1.72 -3.93
C SER A 189 -1.29 0.33 -3.34
N GLU A 190 -2.02 0.08 -2.27
CA GLU A 190 -2.21 -1.24 -1.69
C GLU A 190 -3.69 -1.38 -1.35
N THR A 191 -4.43 -1.78 -2.36
CA THR A 191 -5.88 -1.96 -2.38
C THR A 191 -6.15 -3.37 -2.89
N MET A 192 -5.59 -4.38 -2.19
CA MET A 192 -5.66 -5.75 -2.65
C MET A 192 -6.03 -6.71 -1.53
N LYS A 193 -6.87 -7.67 -1.88
CA LYS A 193 -7.14 -8.89 -1.14
C LYS A 193 -6.29 -10.04 -1.69
N HIS A 194 -6.26 -11.15 -0.97
CA HIS A 194 -5.58 -12.37 -1.43
C HIS A 194 -5.87 -12.67 -2.90
N MET A 195 -4.84 -12.97 -3.68
CA MET A 195 -4.94 -13.32 -5.10
C MET A 195 -5.52 -12.21 -5.99
N LEU A 196 -5.40 -10.93 -5.59
CA LEU A 196 -5.96 -9.79 -6.31
C LEU A 196 -7.47 -9.89 -6.57
N GLN A 197 -8.19 -10.58 -5.68
CA GLN A 197 -9.63 -10.78 -5.80
C GLN A 197 -10.42 -9.60 -5.24
N GLN A 198 -11.53 -9.26 -5.87
CA GLN A 198 -12.56 -8.33 -5.41
C GLN A 198 -12.14 -6.86 -5.28
N GLU A 199 -10.90 -6.55 -4.97
CA GLU A 199 -10.41 -5.19 -4.80
C GLU A 199 -9.75 -4.65 -6.08
N PRO A 200 -9.75 -3.32 -6.32
CA PRO A 200 -9.46 -2.75 -7.62
C PRO A 200 -7.95 -2.55 -7.92
N GLN A 201 -7.02 -3.22 -7.21
CA GLN A 201 -5.57 -3.03 -7.36
C GLN A 201 -5.09 -3.08 -8.82
N VAL A 202 -5.57 -4.07 -9.58
CA VAL A 202 -5.18 -4.24 -11.00
C VAL A 202 -5.69 -3.06 -11.83
N ALA A 203 -6.96 -2.68 -11.65
CA ALA A 203 -7.56 -1.57 -12.38
C ALA A 203 -6.91 -0.23 -12.02
N ILE A 204 -6.60 0.01 -10.73
CA ILE A 204 -5.90 1.21 -10.27
C ILE A 204 -4.53 1.31 -10.93
N PHE A 205 -3.71 0.27 -10.90
CA PHE A 205 -2.39 0.31 -11.53
C PHE A 205 -2.47 0.43 -13.05
N SER A 206 -3.41 -0.28 -13.70
CA SER A 206 -3.62 -0.16 -15.15
C SER A 206 -4.01 1.26 -15.56
N HIS A 207 -4.79 1.96 -14.73
CA HIS A 207 -5.16 3.33 -15.01
C HIS A 207 -4.04 4.32 -14.64
N LEU A 208 -3.49 4.25 -13.43
CA LEU A 208 -2.59 5.28 -12.93
C LEU A 208 -1.17 5.21 -13.51
N GLN A 209 -0.72 4.06 -14.02
CA GLN A 209 0.63 3.91 -14.58
C GLN A 209 0.95 4.92 -15.69
N GLN A 210 -0.05 5.40 -16.45
CA GLN A 210 0.13 6.40 -17.50
C GLN A 210 0.58 7.77 -16.98
N PHE A 211 0.41 8.02 -15.69
CA PHE A 211 0.81 9.27 -15.03
C PHE A 211 2.16 9.19 -14.32
N LEU A 212 2.88 8.07 -14.48
CA LEU A 212 4.28 7.98 -14.04
C LEU A 212 5.16 8.92 -14.85
N ALA A 213 6.17 9.48 -14.18
CA ALA A 213 7.32 10.08 -14.84
C ALA A 213 8.09 8.99 -15.63
N PRO A 214 8.94 9.34 -16.61
CA PRO A 214 9.67 8.35 -17.42
C PRO A 214 10.43 7.29 -16.57
N ASP A 215 11.02 7.74 -15.45
CA ASP A 215 11.74 6.87 -14.51
C ASP A 215 10.93 6.60 -13.23
N GLY A 216 9.61 6.69 -13.33
CA GLY A 216 8.70 6.49 -12.21
C GLY A 216 8.45 5.02 -11.91
N ASP A 217 8.11 4.73 -10.65
CA ASP A 217 7.83 3.36 -10.19
C ASP A 217 6.44 3.24 -9.58
N LEU A 218 5.80 2.10 -9.81
CA LEU A 218 4.66 1.63 -9.01
C LEU A 218 5.17 1.01 -7.71
N ILE A 219 4.48 1.23 -6.61
CA ILE A 219 4.74 0.60 -5.32
C ILE A 219 3.46 -0.14 -4.87
N PRO A 220 3.48 -1.46 -4.71
CA PRO A 220 4.60 -2.38 -4.94
C PRO A 220 5.02 -2.46 -6.43
N GLN A 221 6.29 -2.74 -6.67
CA GLN A 221 6.81 -2.87 -8.04
C GLN A 221 6.25 -4.09 -8.75
N GLN A 222 6.01 -5.17 -7.99
CA GLN A 222 5.46 -6.39 -8.56
C GLN A 222 4.55 -7.10 -7.55
N ILE A 223 3.46 -7.68 -8.07
CA ILE A 223 2.62 -8.65 -7.37
C ILE A 223 2.54 -9.87 -8.28
N VAL A 224 3.04 -11.00 -7.80
CA VAL A 224 3.14 -12.24 -8.58
C VAL A 224 2.20 -13.27 -7.99
N LEU A 225 1.28 -13.75 -8.80
CA LEU A 225 0.42 -14.88 -8.47
C LEU A 225 1.00 -16.14 -9.09
N SER A 226 1.15 -17.20 -8.31
CA SER A 226 1.65 -18.49 -8.80
C SER A 226 0.79 -19.66 -8.33
N ALA A 227 0.87 -20.76 -9.06
CA ALA A 227 0.20 -22.01 -8.73
C ALA A 227 1.20 -23.09 -8.36
N ALA A 228 0.82 -23.94 -7.42
CA ALA A 228 1.55 -25.12 -7.02
C ALA A 228 0.61 -26.27 -6.69
N LEU A 229 1.05 -27.48 -6.82
CA LEU A 229 0.37 -28.68 -6.32
C LEU A 229 0.99 -29.10 -4.99
N ARG A 230 0.14 -29.49 -4.05
CA ARG A 230 0.55 -30.05 -2.76
C ARG A 230 -0.08 -31.42 -2.60
N TRP A 231 0.72 -32.44 -2.37
CA TRP A 231 0.27 -33.79 -2.05
C TRP A 231 1.21 -34.44 -1.04
N ALA A 232 0.69 -35.09 -0.04
CA ALA A 232 1.45 -35.60 1.08
C ALA A 232 2.38 -34.52 1.68
N GLN A 233 3.69 -34.70 1.58
CA GLN A 233 4.71 -33.74 2.01
C GLN A 233 5.44 -33.07 0.84
N GLN A 234 4.92 -33.25 -0.38
CA GLN A 234 5.53 -32.68 -1.59
C GLN A 234 4.85 -31.38 -1.97
N HIS A 235 5.66 -30.45 -2.50
CA HIS A 235 5.21 -29.19 -3.06
C HIS A 235 5.85 -29.03 -4.44
N HIS A 236 5.02 -28.97 -5.48
CA HIS A 236 5.47 -28.85 -6.86
C HIS A 236 4.94 -27.53 -7.43
N ARG A 237 5.84 -26.58 -7.68
CA ARG A 237 5.48 -25.31 -8.32
C ARG A 237 5.14 -25.55 -9.78
N LEU A 238 3.93 -25.17 -10.19
CA LEU A 238 3.48 -25.23 -11.59
C LEU A 238 4.02 -24.03 -12.39
N GLY A 239 3.97 -22.84 -11.79
CA GLY A 239 4.49 -21.64 -12.42
C GLY A 239 3.72 -20.37 -12.05
N GLU A 240 4.02 -19.29 -12.75
CA GLU A 240 3.40 -18.00 -12.60
C GLU A 240 2.04 -17.98 -13.32
N LEU A 241 1.00 -17.55 -12.62
CA LEU A 241 -0.35 -17.33 -13.16
C LEU A 241 -0.49 -15.94 -13.76
N PHE A 242 -0.01 -14.94 -13.01
CA PHE A 242 -0.13 -13.54 -13.39
C PHE A 242 0.92 -12.72 -12.63
N ARG A 243 1.43 -11.70 -13.30
CA ARG A 243 2.32 -10.69 -12.71
C ARG A 243 1.76 -9.30 -12.96
N LEU A 244 1.41 -8.60 -11.89
CA LEU A 244 1.12 -7.17 -11.95
C LEU A 244 2.43 -6.40 -11.75
N SER A 245 2.80 -5.61 -12.73
CA SER A 245 3.96 -4.71 -12.75
C SER A 245 3.63 -3.49 -13.60
N HIS A 246 4.49 -2.49 -13.67
CA HIS A 246 4.30 -1.35 -14.59
C HIS A 246 4.08 -1.83 -16.03
N HIS A 247 4.90 -2.78 -16.51
CA HIS A 247 4.78 -3.32 -17.88
C HIS A 247 3.43 -4.01 -18.12
N SER A 248 3.00 -4.92 -17.25
CA SER A 248 1.72 -5.61 -17.42
C SER A 248 0.52 -4.68 -17.22
N ALA A 249 0.61 -3.72 -16.32
CA ALA A 249 -0.43 -2.70 -16.12
C ALA A 249 -0.65 -1.87 -17.40
N ALA A 250 0.44 -1.46 -18.08
CA ALA A 250 0.36 -0.75 -19.35
C ALA A 250 -0.25 -1.62 -20.47
N ARG A 251 0.11 -2.90 -20.55
CA ARG A 251 -0.48 -3.84 -21.51
C ARG A 251 -1.96 -4.06 -21.27
N LEU A 252 -2.37 -4.23 -20.01
CA LEU A 252 -3.80 -4.35 -19.65
C LEU A 252 -4.59 -3.09 -20.02
N ALA A 253 -4.03 -1.91 -19.77
CA ALA A 253 -4.63 -0.64 -20.18
C ALA A 253 -4.81 -0.54 -21.72
N ALA A 254 -3.93 -1.18 -22.49
CA ALA A 254 -4.02 -1.28 -23.94
C ALA A 254 -4.96 -2.41 -24.42
N GLY A 255 -5.64 -3.13 -23.51
CA GLY A 255 -6.61 -4.18 -23.84
C GLY A 255 -6.02 -5.58 -24.02
N ASP A 256 -4.77 -5.82 -23.64
CA ASP A 256 -4.14 -7.14 -23.73
C ASP A 256 -4.58 -8.06 -22.59
N THR A 257 -5.67 -8.77 -22.81
CA THR A 257 -6.24 -9.73 -21.84
C THR A 257 -5.56 -11.11 -21.88
N GLN A 258 -4.65 -11.37 -22.80
CA GLN A 258 -3.91 -12.65 -22.85
C GLN A 258 -3.03 -12.84 -21.58
N LEU A 259 -2.63 -11.75 -20.95
CA LEU A 259 -1.91 -11.75 -19.66
C LEU A 259 -2.70 -12.41 -18.51
N LEU A 260 -4.02 -12.50 -18.63
CA LEU A 260 -4.91 -13.07 -17.61
C LEU A 260 -5.12 -14.58 -17.78
N GLN A 261 -4.37 -15.23 -18.67
CA GLN A 261 -4.48 -16.64 -18.97
C GLN A 261 -3.11 -17.32 -18.73
N ALA A 262 -3.12 -18.43 -18.01
CA ALA A 262 -1.96 -19.29 -17.85
C ALA A 262 -2.37 -20.75 -18.08
N GLN A 263 -1.46 -21.53 -18.66
CA GLN A 263 -1.66 -22.94 -18.90
C GLN A 263 -0.45 -23.72 -18.37
N PHE A 264 -0.71 -24.79 -17.62
CA PHE A 264 0.31 -25.64 -17.05
C PHE A 264 0.10 -27.10 -17.46
N THR A 265 1.20 -27.80 -17.66
CA THR A 265 1.18 -29.26 -17.73
C THR A 265 1.30 -29.81 -16.32
N LEU A 266 0.35 -30.64 -15.91
CA LEU A 266 0.40 -31.29 -14.61
C LEU A 266 1.45 -32.40 -14.63
N PRO A 267 2.26 -32.55 -13.58
CA PRO A 267 3.16 -33.70 -13.44
C PRO A 267 2.34 -34.96 -13.15
N ASP A 268 2.93 -36.12 -13.42
CA ASP A 268 2.40 -37.36 -12.93
C ASP A 268 2.53 -37.43 -11.41
N PHE A 269 1.49 -37.80 -10.71
CA PHE A 269 1.49 -37.97 -9.27
C PHE A 269 0.75 -39.25 -8.88
N GLU A 270 1.18 -39.85 -7.75
CA GLU A 270 0.53 -41.04 -7.21
C GLU A 270 -0.92 -40.78 -6.81
N ALA A 271 -1.76 -41.80 -6.85
CA ALA A 271 -3.16 -41.69 -6.49
C ALA A 271 -3.32 -41.20 -5.04
N GLY A 272 -4.09 -40.14 -4.86
CA GLY A 272 -4.34 -39.52 -3.55
C GLY A 272 -4.91 -38.11 -3.70
N PRO A 273 -5.29 -37.46 -2.59
CA PRO A 273 -5.73 -36.08 -2.64
C PRO A 273 -4.58 -35.16 -3.02
N VAL A 274 -4.85 -34.26 -3.95
CA VAL A 274 -3.92 -33.22 -4.41
C VAL A 274 -4.59 -31.87 -4.25
N ASP A 275 -3.96 -30.98 -3.53
CA ASP A 275 -4.44 -29.59 -3.34
C ASP A 275 -3.78 -28.66 -4.35
N LEU A 276 -4.58 -27.81 -4.99
CA LEU A 276 -4.07 -26.69 -5.74
C LEU A 276 -3.81 -25.53 -4.75
N ALA A 277 -2.55 -25.21 -4.57
CA ALA A 277 -2.12 -24.04 -3.80
C ALA A 277 -1.94 -22.85 -4.72
N LEU A 278 -2.41 -21.68 -4.27
CA LEU A 278 -2.22 -20.40 -4.94
C LEU A 278 -1.43 -19.50 -4.00
N ASP A 279 -0.30 -19.01 -4.49
CA ASP A 279 0.62 -18.19 -3.72
C ASP A 279 0.67 -16.76 -4.29
N THR A 280 0.81 -15.77 -3.40
CA THR A 280 1.01 -14.36 -3.75
C THR A 280 2.34 -13.90 -3.20
N GLU A 281 3.21 -13.42 -4.08
CA GLU A 281 4.48 -12.78 -3.74
C GLU A 281 4.42 -11.30 -4.09
N ILE A 282 4.87 -10.43 -3.17
CA ILE A 282 4.82 -8.99 -3.34
C ILE A 282 6.23 -8.45 -3.21
N VAL A 283 6.73 -7.82 -4.27
CA VAL A 283 8.00 -7.09 -4.28
C VAL A 283 7.70 -5.62 -4.15
N ILE A 284 7.99 -5.04 -3.00
CA ILE A 284 7.66 -3.64 -2.72
C ILE A 284 8.57 -2.74 -3.54
N TYR A 285 9.90 -2.88 -3.38
CA TYR A 285 10.91 -2.11 -4.10
C TYR A 285 12.24 -2.87 -4.10
N ASN A 286 12.96 -2.87 -5.25
CA ASN A 286 14.29 -3.49 -5.46
C ASN A 286 15.24 -2.48 -6.14
#